data_4f4fcba1866e98ff237ba2903e2319de
#
_entry.id   4f4fcba1866e98ff237ba2903e2319de
#
_cell.length_a   1.000
_cell.length_b   1.000
_cell.length_c   1.000
_cell.angle_alpha   90.00
_cell.angle_beta   90.00
_cell.angle_gamma   90.00
#
_symmetry.space_group_name_H-M   'P 1'
#
loop_
_entity.id
_entity.type
_entity.pdbx_description
1 polymer ?
#
loop_
_entity_poly.entity_id
_entity_poly.type
_entity_poly.pdbx_seq_one_letter_code
_entity_poly.pdbx_strand_id
1 'polypeptide(L)'
;MSSCLGLYIEENIIKYAKVSKEHDNLKVDSFGVKFYEDIDNAIKQIIEETYSYKTPISVNIAEESYNYFSMFALLNKKDLAKAIKTEFESYCADKGYNPNVFETRYAIVNDAEEKDKLRVIHVSDNKIELNKRIQKFENYKLSNITPISISITNLLDAKPKENYLVVNIEENTTITTIIDEKIYEIIKLEQGSKEILSKINLKENSYSKAYEICKNTTIYTSEGKELQDGDINYLE
;
A
#
# COMPACT_ATOMS: atom_id res chain seq x y z
N MET A 1 -3.22 6.79 26.86
CA MET A 1 -3.06 7.31 25.51
C MET A 1 -2.27 6.30 24.72
N SER A 2 -2.81 5.72 23.66
CA SER A 2 -2.08 4.82 22.74
C SER A 2 -1.70 5.61 21.50
N SER A 3 -0.46 5.45 21.03
CA SER A 3 0.01 6.08 19.80
C SER A 3 0.63 5.05 18.88
N CYS A 4 0.64 5.33 17.58
CA CYS A 4 1.28 4.52 16.54
C CYS A 4 1.96 5.46 15.54
N LEU A 5 3.13 5.05 15.04
CA LEU A 5 3.80 5.68 13.92
C LEU A 5 3.61 4.81 12.67
N GLY A 6 2.91 5.32 11.68
CA GLY A 6 2.80 4.72 10.36
C GLY A 6 3.93 5.20 9.45
N LEU A 7 4.58 4.29 8.76
CA LEU A 7 5.59 4.58 7.74
C LEU A 7 5.17 3.90 6.43
N TYR A 8 5.02 4.69 5.39
CA TYR A 8 4.87 4.22 4.03
C TYR A 8 6.18 4.44 3.29
N ILE A 9 6.87 3.35 3.00
CA ILE A 9 8.23 3.33 2.46
C ILE A 9 8.18 2.96 0.98
N GLU A 10 8.58 3.87 0.13
CA GLU A 10 8.82 3.73 -1.30
C GLU A 10 10.33 3.79 -1.60
N GLU A 11 10.73 3.73 -2.87
CA GLU A 11 12.14 3.60 -3.28
C GLU A 11 13.05 4.75 -2.80
N ASN A 12 12.55 6.00 -2.83
CA ASN A 12 13.34 7.20 -2.51
C ASN A 12 12.67 8.11 -1.47
N ILE A 13 11.54 7.68 -0.93
CA ILE A 13 10.67 8.51 -0.12
C ILE A 13 10.01 7.70 0.99
N ILE A 14 9.92 8.29 2.18
CA ILE A 14 9.08 7.77 3.26
C ILE A 14 8.03 8.82 3.57
N LYS A 15 6.76 8.44 3.48
CA LYS A 15 5.64 9.21 4.00
C LYS A 15 5.31 8.68 5.38
N TYR A 16 5.12 9.55 6.34
CA TYR A 16 4.89 9.12 7.72
C TYR A 16 3.79 9.92 8.40
N ALA A 17 3.11 9.27 9.32
CA ALA A 17 2.16 9.90 10.22
C ALA A 17 2.22 9.26 11.61
N LYS A 18 2.28 10.08 12.64
CA LYS A 18 2.08 9.67 14.04
C LYS A 18 0.66 9.99 14.45
N VAL A 19 -0.03 8.98 14.91
CA VAL A 19 -1.43 9.07 15.33
C VAL A 19 -1.53 8.65 16.78
N SER A 20 -2.29 9.39 17.56
CA SER A 20 -2.67 9.03 18.94
C SER A 20 -4.18 8.83 19.06
N LYS A 21 -4.56 7.97 20.00
CA LYS A 21 -5.96 7.74 20.35
C LYS A 21 -6.23 8.28 21.75
N GLU A 22 -7.11 9.25 21.82
CA GLU A 22 -7.64 9.79 23.07
C GLU A 22 -9.14 9.46 23.16
N HIS A 23 -9.50 8.56 24.10
CA HIS A 23 -10.83 7.98 24.18
C HIS A 23 -11.18 7.29 22.85
N ASP A 24 -12.19 7.76 22.12
CA ASP A 24 -12.59 7.21 20.82
C ASP A 24 -12.16 8.09 19.63
N ASN A 25 -11.46 9.19 19.89
CA ASN A 25 -11.02 10.09 18.84
C ASN A 25 -9.58 9.78 18.41
N LEU A 26 -9.37 9.73 17.09
CA LEU A 26 -8.03 9.67 16.49
C LEU A 26 -7.54 11.09 16.22
N LYS A 27 -6.29 11.35 16.60
CA LYS A 27 -5.61 12.62 16.37
C LYS A 27 -4.30 12.36 15.65
N VAL A 28 -4.06 13.12 14.59
CA VAL A 28 -2.76 13.15 13.90
C VAL A 28 -1.86 14.11 14.66
N ASP A 29 -0.81 13.60 15.31
CA ASP A 29 0.13 14.40 16.10
C ASP A 29 1.21 15.03 15.21
N SER A 30 1.69 14.29 14.22
CA SER A 30 2.66 14.76 13.23
C SER A 30 2.56 13.94 11.96
N PHE A 31 2.92 14.52 10.82
CA PHE A 31 3.02 13.83 9.54
C PHE A 31 4.04 14.54 8.64
N GLY A 32 4.52 13.85 7.65
CA GLY A 32 5.45 14.42 6.69
C GLY A 32 5.95 13.44 5.66
N VAL A 33 6.92 13.94 4.90
CA VAL A 33 7.59 13.24 3.83
C VAL A 33 9.09 13.40 4.04
N LYS A 34 9.84 12.30 3.93
CA LYS A 34 11.30 12.28 4.03
C LYS A 34 11.88 11.63 2.77
N PHE A 35 12.71 12.35 2.06
CA PHE A 35 13.52 11.80 0.97
C PHE A 35 14.78 11.17 1.55
N TYR A 36 15.28 10.11 0.94
CA TYR A 36 16.44 9.41 1.44
C TYR A 36 17.30 8.78 0.34
N GLU A 37 18.59 8.71 0.63
CA GLU A 37 19.58 7.85 -0.03
C GLU A 37 19.92 6.66 0.90
N ASP A 38 19.90 6.93 2.22
CA ASP A 38 20.06 5.94 3.29
C ASP A 38 18.75 5.84 4.09
N ILE A 39 18.04 4.74 3.91
CA ILE A 39 16.75 4.47 4.54
C ILE A 39 16.87 4.34 6.06
N ASP A 40 17.97 3.76 6.58
CA ASP A 40 18.13 3.52 8.02
C ASP A 40 18.33 4.84 8.74
N ASN A 41 19.07 5.77 8.14
CA ASN A 41 19.22 7.13 8.64
C ASN A 41 17.89 7.91 8.56
N ALA A 42 17.13 7.77 7.48
CA ALA A 42 15.83 8.42 7.34
C ALA A 42 14.82 7.94 8.39
N ILE A 43 14.73 6.63 8.63
CA ILE A 43 13.89 6.05 9.69
C ILE A 43 14.28 6.63 11.05
N LYS A 44 15.58 6.65 11.37
CA LYS A 44 16.10 7.21 12.62
C LYS A 44 15.69 8.67 12.79
N GLN A 45 15.87 9.50 11.77
CA GLN A 45 15.47 10.91 11.80
C GLN A 45 13.96 11.08 12.02
N ILE A 46 13.12 10.29 11.34
CA ILE A 46 11.66 10.34 11.54
C ILE A 46 11.30 10.00 12.98
N ILE A 47 11.93 8.98 13.57
CA ILE A 47 11.69 8.57 14.96
C ILE A 47 12.12 9.67 15.95
N GLU A 48 13.24 10.33 15.68
CA GLU A 48 13.72 11.48 16.46
C GLU A 48 12.78 12.67 16.36
N GLU A 49 12.43 13.09 15.15
CA GLU A 49 11.56 14.23 14.87
C GLU A 49 10.14 14.06 15.45
N THR A 50 9.63 12.82 15.45
CA THR A 50 8.30 12.50 15.97
C THR A 50 8.31 12.06 17.44
N TYR A 51 9.47 12.00 18.08
CA TYR A 51 9.63 11.47 19.45
C TYR A 51 9.00 10.07 19.61
N SER A 52 9.30 9.15 18.68
CA SER A 52 8.63 7.84 18.57
C SER A 52 9.48 6.65 19.02
N TYR A 53 10.50 6.82 19.84
CA TYR A 53 11.45 5.78 20.27
C TYR A 53 10.81 4.52 20.87
N LYS A 54 9.67 4.65 21.54
CA LYS A 54 8.92 3.55 22.17
C LYS A 54 7.53 3.36 21.56
N THR A 55 7.22 4.11 20.51
CA THR A 55 5.92 4.06 19.84
C THR A 55 5.88 2.82 18.95
N PRO A 56 4.78 2.04 18.96
CA PRO A 56 4.58 1.00 17.97
C PRO A 56 4.63 1.55 16.56
N ILE A 57 5.35 0.84 15.67
CA ILE A 57 5.52 1.22 14.27
C ILE A 57 4.74 0.27 13.39
N SER A 58 4.00 0.80 12.43
CA SER A 58 3.35 0.06 11.34
C SER A 58 3.99 0.46 10.02
N VAL A 59 4.30 -0.52 9.17
CA VAL A 59 4.93 -0.29 7.86
C VAL A 59 4.18 -1.02 6.76
N ASN A 60 4.32 -0.56 5.52
CA ASN A 60 3.79 -1.28 4.37
C ASN A 60 4.66 -2.51 4.02
N ILE A 61 4.06 -3.52 3.40
CA ILE A 61 4.79 -4.61 2.75
C ILE A 61 5.59 -4.06 1.57
N ALA A 62 6.61 -4.81 1.12
CA ALA A 62 7.49 -4.34 0.05
C ALA A 62 6.81 -4.45 -1.31
N GLU A 63 6.23 -5.61 -1.59
CA GLU A 63 5.57 -5.91 -2.85
C GLU A 63 4.18 -6.49 -2.56
N GLU A 64 3.14 -5.73 -2.91
CA GLU A 64 1.77 -6.21 -2.78
C GLU A 64 1.41 -7.05 -4.01
N SER A 65 1.20 -8.35 -3.83
CA SER A 65 0.66 -9.23 -4.87
C SER A 65 -0.66 -9.83 -4.43
N TYR A 66 -1.68 -9.73 -5.26
CA TYR A 66 -3.04 -10.16 -4.98
C TYR A 66 -3.46 -11.26 -5.94
N ASN A 67 -4.01 -12.34 -5.38
CA ASN A 67 -4.60 -13.44 -6.14
C ASN A 67 -6.01 -13.69 -5.62
N TYR A 68 -6.90 -14.14 -6.51
CA TYR A 68 -8.30 -14.36 -6.21
C TYR A 68 -8.66 -15.80 -6.54
N PHE A 69 -9.24 -16.48 -5.55
CA PHE A 69 -9.70 -17.86 -5.70
C PHE A 69 -11.18 -17.94 -5.41
N SER A 70 -11.91 -18.72 -6.20
CA SER A 70 -13.32 -19.05 -5.93
C SER A 70 -13.37 -20.44 -5.30
N MET A 71 -13.99 -20.55 -4.13
CA MET A 71 -14.07 -21.77 -3.33
C MET A 71 -15.52 -22.14 -3.03
N PHE A 72 -15.82 -23.41 -2.84
CA PHE A 72 -17.14 -23.83 -2.40
C PHE A 72 -17.41 -23.44 -0.93
N ALA A 73 -18.56 -22.84 -0.65
CA ALA A 73 -18.96 -22.40 0.68
C ALA A 73 -19.16 -23.53 1.70
N LEU A 74 -19.30 -24.76 1.23
CA LEU A 74 -19.53 -25.94 2.08
C LEU A 74 -18.27 -26.52 2.73
N LEU A 75 -17.08 -26.00 2.44
CA LEU A 75 -15.83 -26.44 3.04
C LEU A 75 -15.72 -26.02 4.51
N ASN A 76 -15.33 -26.94 5.38
CA ASN A 76 -14.98 -26.56 6.75
C ASN A 76 -13.65 -25.76 6.75
N LYS A 77 -13.34 -25.06 7.86
CA LYS A 77 -12.16 -24.17 7.95
C LYS A 77 -10.83 -24.85 7.61
N LYS A 78 -10.66 -26.15 7.98
CA LYS A 78 -9.41 -26.89 7.75
C LYS A 78 -9.25 -27.24 6.27
N ASP A 79 -10.31 -27.71 5.66
CA ASP A 79 -10.31 -28.10 4.24
C ASP A 79 -10.21 -26.85 3.35
N LEU A 80 -10.87 -25.77 3.75
CA LEU A 80 -10.75 -24.48 3.06
C LEU A 80 -9.31 -23.94 3.09
N ALA A 81 -8.65 -23.95 4.25
CA ALA A 81 -7.26 -23.51 4.35
C ALA A 81 -6.31 -24.37 3.49
N LYS A 82 -6.56 -25.71 3.44
CA LYS A 82 -5.80 -26.61 2.58
C LYS A 82 -6.06 -26.32 1.09
N ALA A 83 -7.32 -26.11 0.72
CA ALA A 83 -7.70 -25.80 -0.65
C ALA A 83 -7.07 -24.48 -1.12
N ILE A 84 -7.11 -23.43 -0.30
CA ILE A 84 -6.47 -22.13 -0.60
C ILE A 84 -4.96 -22.32 -0.83
N LYS A 85 -4.30 -23.10 0.02
CA LYS A 85 -2.88 -23.40 -0.13
C LYS A 85 -2.60 -24.13 -1.45
N THR A 86 -3.40 -25.12 -1.81
CA THR A 86 -3.25 -25.88 -3.05
C THR A 86 -3.47 -24.99 -4.28
N GLU A 87 -4.46 -24.10 -4.25
CA GLU A 87 -4.70 -23.14 -5.34
C GLU A 87 -3.52 -22.17 -5.51
N PHE A 88 -2.95 -21.69 -4.41
CA PHE A 88 -1.77 -20.85 -4.49
C PHE A 88 -0.55 -21.61 -5.02
N GLU A 89 -0.35 -22.85 -4.63
CA GLU A 89 0.71 -23.72 -5.16
C GLU A 89 0.53 -23.96 -6.67
N SER A 90 -0.70 -24.20 -7.12
CA SER A 90 -1.03 -24.32 -8.56
C SER A 90 -0.76 -23.03 -9.32
N TYR A 91 -1.20 -21.89 -8.78
CA TYR A 91 -0.90 -20.57 -9.36
C TYR A 91 0.61 -20.34 -9.50
N CYS A 92 1.39 -20.67 -8.47
CA CYS A 92 2.83 -20.55 -8.52
C CYS A 92 3.46 -21.45 -9.59
N ALA A 93 2.98 -22.69 -9.70
CA ALA A 93 3.44 -23.65 -10.71
C ALA A 93 3.19 -23.14 -12.14
N ASP A 94 1.98 -22.61 -12.41
CA ASP A 94 1.61 -22.04 -13.71
C ASP A 94 2.47 -20.84 -14.10
N LYS A 95 2.94 -20.07 -13.11
CA LYS A 95 3.84 -18.91 -13.31
C LYS A 95 5.33 -19.27 -13.25
N GLY A 96 5.68 -20.51 -12.95
CA GLY A 96 7.07 -20.93 -12.74
C GLY A 96 7.69 -20.39 -11.45
N TYR A 97 6.88 -20.08 -10.45
CA TYR A 97 7.33 -19.57 -9.15
C TYR A 97 7.46 -20.71 -8.12
N ASN A 98 8.39 -20.55 -7.19
CA ASN A 98 8.47 -21.43 -6.02
C ASN A 98 7.57 -20.87 -4.91
N PRO A 99 6.49 -21.57 -4.49
CA PRO A 99 5.56 -21.06 -3.47
C PRO A 99 6.21 -20.84 -2.11
N ASN A 100 7.32 -21.52 -1.79
CA ASN A 100 8.00 -21.41 -0.51
C ASN A 100 8.75 -20.08 -0.30
N VAL A 101 8.98 -19.31 -1.38
CA VAL A 101 9.62 -17.98 -1.28
C VAL A 101 8.66 -16.88 -0.87
N PHE A 102 7.35 -17.18 -0.78
CA PHE A 102 6.33 -16.20 -0.41
C PHE A 102 5.83 -16.38 1.02
N GLU A 103 5.67 -15.28 1.73
CA GLU A 103 4.80 -15.20 2.91
C GLU A 103 3.41 -14.80 2.43
N THR A 104 2.38 -15.44 2.99
CA THR A 104 1.01 -15.28 2.49
C THR A 104 0.00 -15.06 3.60
N ARG A 105 -1.04 -14.29 3.30
CA ARG A 105 -2.24 -14.13 4.13
C ARG A 105 -3.45 -14.14 3.22
N TYR A 106 -4.61 -14.45 3.75
CA TYR A 106 -5.85 -14.43 3.00
C TYR A 106 -7.03 -13.92 3.83
N ALA A 107 -7.99 -13.37 3.12
CA ALA A 107 -9.31 -13.04 3.64
C ALA A 107 -10.38 -13.74 2.80
N ILE A 108 -11.49 -14.08 3.44
CA ILE A 108 -12.64 -14.74 2.79
C ILE A 108 -13.76 -13.71 2.71
N VAL A 109 -14.29 -13.52 1.53
CA VAL A 109 -15.46 -12.68 1.26
C VAL A 109 -16.54 -13.56 0.64
N ASN A 110 -17.79 -13.33 0.99
CA ASN A 110 -18.89 -13.99 0.30
C ASN A 110 -18.91 -13.51 -1.16
N ASP A 111 -19.08 -14.43 -2.09
CA ASP A 111 -19.26 -14.06 -3.47
C ASP A 111 -20.58 -13.27 -3.59
N ALA A 112 -20.55 -12.13 -4.29
CA ALA A 112 -21.72 -11.29 -4.47
C ALA A 112 -22.73 -11.90 -5.48
N GLU A 113 -22.22 -12.73 -6.40
CA GLU A 113 -23.00 -13.27 -7.52
C GLU A 113 -23.46 -14.70 -7.23
N GLU A 114 -22.66 -15.50 -6.51
CA GLU A 114 -22.92 -16.94 -6.29
C GLU A 114 -22.96 -17.27 -4.80
N LYS A 115 -24.16 -17.58 -4.26
CA LYS A 115 -24.35 -17.89 -2.83
C LYS A 115 -23.62 -19.15 -2.34
N ASP A 116 -23.29 -20.06 -3.25
CA ASP A 116 -22.63 -21.33 -2.95
C ASP A 116 -21.10 -21.22 -3.04
N LYS A 117 -20.58 -20.04 -3.38
CA LYS A 117 -19.16 -19.78 -3.48
C LYS A 117 -18.67 -18.74 -2.48
N LEU A 118 -17.42 -18.89 -2.13
CA LEU A 118 -16.64 -17.93 -1.34
C LEU A 118 -15.53 -17.38 -2.24
N ARG A 119 -15.39 -16.08 -2.22
CA ARG A 119 -14.23 -15.42 -2.85
C ARG A 119 -13.11 -15.29 -1.81
N VAL A 120 -11.93 -15.76 -2.16
CA VAL A 120 -10.73 -15.65 -1.34
C VAL A 120 -9.84 -14.58 -1.94
N ILE A 121 -9.52 -13.56 -1.16
CA ILE A 121 -8.49 -12.57 -1.48
C ILE A 121 -7.21 -13.06 -0.82
N HIS A 122 -6.23 -13.41 -1.62
CA HIS A 122 -4.95 -13.94 -1.18
C HIS A 122 -3.86 -12.90 -1.45
N VAL A 123 -3.15 -12.51 -0.40
CA VAL A 123 -2.05 -11.53 -0.46
C VAL A 123 -0.75 -12.28 -0.26
N SER A 124 0.23 -12.01 -1.10
CA SER A 124 1.57 -12.56 -0.99
C SER A 124 2.65 -11.49 -1.09
N ASP A 125 3.75 -11.71 -0.40
CA ASP A 125 4.97 -10.89 -0.46
C ASP A 125 6.21 -11.81 -0.44
N ASN A 126 7.29 -11.39 -1.05
CA ASN A 126 8.54 -12.13 -1.06
C ASN A 126 9.15 -12.16 0.35
N LYS A 127 9.41 -13.36 0.89
CA LYS A 127 9.98 -13.54 2.24
C LYS A 127 11.32 -12.86 2.44
N ILE A 128 12.16 -12.81 1.41
CA ILE A 128 13.49 -12.18 1.51
C ILE A 128 13.31 -10.66 1.68
N GLU A 129 12.49 -10.05 0.84
CA GLU A 129 12.23 -8.61 0.91
C GLU A 129 11.49 -8.22 2.19
N LEU A 130 10.51 -9.03 2.59
CA LEU A 130 9.81 -8.86 3.86
C LEU A 130 10.77 -8.92 5.06
N ASN A 131 11.68 -9.92 5.10
CA ASN A 131 12.67 -10.06 6.15
C ASN A 131 13.67 -8.90 6.17
N LYS A 132 14.16 -8.45 5.00
CA LYS A 132 15.00 -7.25 4.91
C LYS A 132 14.30 -6.03 5.52
N ARG A 133 12.99 -5.88 5.26
CA ARG A 133 12.19 -4.79 5.83
C ARG A 133 12.04 -4.93 7.33
N ILE A 134 11.77 -6.13 7.84
CA ILE A 134 11.69 -6.41 9.29
C ILE A 134 13.01 -6.07 9.99
N GLN A 135 14.15 -6.48 9.43
CA GLN A 135 15.47 -6.24 10.00
C GLN A 135 15.79 -4.76 10.23
N LYS A 136 15.30 -3.88 9.36
CA LYS A 136 15.44 -2.41 9.55
C LYS A 136 14.80 -1.88 10.83
N PHE A 137 13.88 -2.64 11.41
CA PHE A 137 13.13 -2.28 12.60
C PHE A 137 13.49 -3.10 13.84
N GLU A 138 14.57 -3.89 13.82
CA GLU A 138 14.98 -4.74 14.96
C GLU A 138 15.21 -3.96 16.26
N ASN A 139 15.67 -2.71 16.17
CA ASN A 139 15.89 -1.82 17.31
C ASN A 139 14.65 -1.01 17.70
N TYR A 140 13.52 -1.21 17.04
CA TYR A 140 12.30 -0.46 17.23
C TYR A 140 11.11 -1.40 17.51
N LYS A 141 10.01 -0.85 17.97
CA LYS A 141 8.81 -1.63 18.26
C LYS A 141 7.96 -1.80 16.99
N LEU A 142 8.41 -2.65 16.07
CA LEU A 142 7.59 -3.03 14.91
C LEU A 142 6.37 -3.79 15.40
N SER A 143 5.17 -3.28 15.11
CA SER A 143 3.91 -3.88 15.56
C SER A 143 3.10 -4.49 14.43
N ASN A 144 3.23 -3.95 13.22
CA ASN A 144 2.45 -4.40 12.09
C ASN A 144 3.17 -4.14 10.77
N ILE A 145 2.98 -5.06 9.80
CA ILE A 145 3.34 -4.90 8.40
C ILE A 145 2.09 -5.22 7.60
N THR A 146 1.65 -4.29 6.76
CA THR A 146 0.34 -4.38 6.12
C THR A 146 0.38 -3.86 4.68
N PRO A 147 -0.43 -4.42 3.78
CA PRO A 147 -0.64 -3.84 2.46
C PRO A 147 -1.23 -2.43 2.57
N ILE A 148 -0.70 -1.49 1.80
CA ILE A 148 -1.20 -0.10 1.82
C ILE A 148 -2.62 0.00 1.28
N SER A 149 -2.94 -0.78 0.24
CA SER A 149 -4.28 -0.81 -0.35
C SER A 149 -5.36 -1.18 0.67
N ILE A 150 -5.08 -2.16 1.55
CA ILE A 150 -5.98 -2.54 2.64
C ILE A 150 -6.03 -1.45 3.72
N SER A 151 -4.88 -0.86 4.03
CA SER A 151 -4.80 0.19 5.07
C SER A 151 -5.59 1.44 4.68
N ILE A 152 -5.53 1.86 3.41
CA ILE A 152 -6.26 3.02 2.91
C ILE A 152 -7.77 2.75 2.92
N THR A 153 -8.21 1.56 2.51
CA THR A 153 -9.64 1.22 2.52
C THR A 153 -10.24 1.22 3.92
N ASN A 154 -9.46 0.89 4.94
CA ASN A 154 -9.89 0.96 6.34
C ASN A 154 -10.15 2.40 6.84
N LEU A 155 -9.73 3.42 6.10
CA LEU A 155 -10.05 4.82 6.41
C LEU A 155 -11.42 5.24 5.89
N LEU A 156 -12.03 4.46 5.00
CA LEU A 156 -13.38 4.74 4.51
C LEU A 156 -14.42 4.30 5.54
N ASP A 157 -15.37 5.17 5.78
CA ASP A 157 -16.63 4.84 6.44
C ASP A 157 -17.60 4.27 5.40
N ALA A 158 -17.26 3.07 4.90
CA ALA A 158 -18.07 2.39 3.90
C ALA A 158 -19.42 2.02 4.51
N LYS A 159 -20.51 2.34 3.78
CA LYS A 159 -21.86 2.09 4.24
C LYS A 159 -22.43 0.82 3.63
N PRO A 160 -23.30 0.09 4.37
CA PRO A 160 -24.00 -1.07 3.84
C PRO A 160 -24.74 -0.74 2.55
N LYS A 161 -24.70 -1.65 1.57
CA LYS A 161 -25.36 -1.53 0.25
C LYS A 161 -24.83 -0.42 -0.65
N GLU A 162 -23.73 0.22 -0.29
CA GLU A 162 -23.01 1.13 -1.15
C GLU A 162 -21.75 0.47 -1.71
N ASN A 163 -21.42 0.82 -2.96
CA ASN A 163 -20.21 0.36 -3.62
C ASN A 163 -19.24 1.52 -3.77
N TYR A 164 -17.97 1.24 -3.53
CA TYR A 164 -16.91 2.24 -3.61
C TYR A 164 -15.78 1.78 -4.51
N LEU A 165 -15.17 2.72 -5.18
CA LEU A 165 -13.92 2.53 -5.89
C LEU A 165 -12.88 3.45 -5.26
N VAL A 166 -11.82 2.85 -4.69
CA VAL A 166 -10.70 3.58 -4.10
C VAL A 166 -9.54 3.51 -5.04
N VAL A 167 -9.13 4.64 -5.58
CA VAL A 167 -7.96 4.76 -6.46
C VAL A 167 -6.83 5.39 -5.65
N ASN A 168 -5.77 4.65 -5.44
CA ASN A 168 -4.56 5.12 -4.79
C ASN A 168 -3.42 5.20 -5.81
N ILE A 169 -2.93 6.41 -6.07
CA ILE A 169 -1.87 6.68 -7.03
C ILE A 169 -0.59 7.02 -6.25
N GLU A 170 0.28 6.03 -6.14
CA GLU A 170 1.61 6.13 -5.54
C GLU A 170 2.68 5.72 -6.57
N GLU A 171 3.79 5.08 -6.18
CA GLU A 171 4.74 4.52 -7.16
C GLU A 171 4.02 3.67 -8.21
N ASN A 172 3.09 2.84 -7.74
CA ASN A 172 2.13 2.10 -8.57
C ASN A 172 0.72 2.62 -8.26
N THR A 173 -0.22 2.40 -9.17
CA THR A 173 -1.63 2.69 -8.91
C THR A 173 -2.33 1.43 -8.42
N THR A 174 -3.08 1.53 -7.34
CA THR A 174 -3.98 0.46 -6.90
C THR A 174 -5.43 0.93 -6.97
N ILE A 175 -6.28 0.04 -7.47
CA ILE A 175 -7.72 0.27 -7.57
C ILE A 175 -8.40 -0.78 -6.70
N THR A 176 -9.03 -0.36 -5.62
CA THR A 176 -9.74 -1.25 -4.70
C THR A 176 -11.23 -1.07 -4.86
N THR A 177 -11.92 -2.16 -5.21
CA THR A 177 -13.37 -2.23 -5.28
C THR A 177 -13.91 -2.70 -3.94
N ILE A 178 -14.85 -1.97 -3.36
CA ILE A 178 -15.53 -2.31 -2.11
C ILE A 178 -17.00 -2.51 -2.44
N ILE A 179 -17.55 -3.65 -2.06
CA ILE A 179 -18.94 -4.01 -2.22
C ILE A 179 -19.51 -4.40 -0.85
N ASP A 180 -20.58 -3.75 -0.43
CA ASP A 180 -21.24 -4.04 0.84
C ASP A 180 -20.26 -4.09 2.02
N GLU A 181 -19.49 -3.00 2.22
CA GLU A 181 -18.50 -2.81 3.28
C GLU A 181 -17.26 -3.73 3.20
N LYS A 182 -17.13 -4.56 2.17
CA LYS A 182 -16.03 -5.54 2.04
C LYS A 182 -15.20 -5.28 0.80
N ILE A 183 -13.89 -5.46 0.93
CA ILE A 183 -13.00 -5.44 -0.22
C ILE A 183 -13.36 -6.63 -1.12
N TYR A 184 -13.77 -6.34 -2.34
CA TYR A 184 -14.10 -7.34 -3.35
C TYR A 184 -12.91 -7.66 -4.24
N GLU A 185 -12.16 -6.64 -4.66
CA GLU A 185 -11.01 -6.79 -5.54
C GLU A 185 -10.02 -5.64 -5.33
N ILE A 186 -8.74 -5.94 -5.51
CA ILE A 186 -7.65 -4.96 -5.57
C ILE A 186 -6.88 -5.23 -6.86
N ILE A 187 -6.86 -4.26 -7.76
CA ILE A 187 -6.10 -4.31 -9.00
C ILE A 187 -4.88 -3.42 -8.83
N LYS A 188 -3.70 -3.95 -9.11
CA LYS A 188 -2.44 -3.19 -9.13
C LYS A 188 -2.04 -2.92 -10.56
N LEU A 189 -1.82 -1.66 -10.89
CA LEU A 189 -1.26 -1.19 -12.14
C LEU A 189 0.18 -0.75 -11.89
N GLU A 190 1.09 -1.11 -12.77
CA GLU A 190 2.51 -0.72 -12.66
C GLU A 190 2.73 0.79 -12.91
N GLN A 191 1.77 1.42 -13.60
CA GLN A 191 1.79 2.86 -13.84
C GLN A 191 1.42 3.63 -12.58
N GLY A 192 2.17 4.68 -12.28
CA GLY A 192 1.93 5.54 -11.13
C GLY A 192 2.78 6.81 -11.17
N SER A 193 2.90 7.45 -10.03
CA SER A 193 3.68 8.69 -9.90
C SER A 193 5.18 8.49 -10.16
N LYS A 194 5.69 7.27 -10.03
CA LYS A 194 7.11 6.94 -10.23
C LYS A 194 7.61 7.30 -11.62
N GLU A 195 6.82 7.06 -12.66
CA GLU A 195 7.23 7.38 -14.04
C GLU A 195 7.39 8.89 -14.25
N ILE A 196 6.45 9.67 -13.74
CA ILE A 196 6.48 11.14 -13.84
C ILE A 196 7.68 11.69 -13.06
N LEU A 197 7.81 11.27 -11.80
CA LEU A 197 8.90 11.70 -10.93
C LEU A 197 10.27 11.33 -11.50
N SER A 198 10.42 10.15 -12.09
CA SER A 198 11.67 9.70 -12.71
C SER A 198 12.04 10.56 -13.91
N LYS A 199 11.07 10.90 -14.79
CA LYS A 199 11.30 11.78 -15.94
C LYS A 199 11.77 13.18 -15.52
N ILE A 200 11.14 13.75 -14.50
CA ILE A 200 11.53 15.07 -13.98
C ILE A 200 12.89 14.97 -13.29
N ASN A 201 13.14 13.92 -12.51
CA ASN A 201 14.41 13.70 -11.85
C ASN A 201 15.60 13.60 -12.81
N LEU A 202 15.40 13.02 -14.01
CA LEU A 202 16.44 12.98 -15.06
C LEU A 202 16.89 14.39 -15.49
N LYS A 203 15.99 15.38 -15.44
CA LYS A 203 16.29 16.78 -15.78
C LYS A 203 16.85 17.55 -14.57
N GLU A 204 16.26 17.36 -13.41
CA GLU A 204 16.56 18.13 -12.19
C GLU A 204 17.71 17.55 -11.35
N ASN A 205 18.05 16.27 -11.58
CA ASN A 205 19.04 15.50 -10.81
C ASN A 205 18.81 15.56 -9.28
N SER A 206 17.52 15.59 -8.88
CA SER A 206 17.08 15.63 -7.50
C SER A 206 15.63 15.15 -7.39
N TYR A 207 15.43 14.03 -6.71
CA TYR A 207 14.11 13.44 -6.53
C TYR A 207 13.20 14.31 -5.67
N SER A 208 13.75 14.94 -4.64
CA SER A 208 13.04 15.92 -3.81
C SER A 208 12.50 17.10 -4.63
N LYS A 209 13.34 17.62 -5.54
CA LYS A 209 12.95 18.73 -6.41
C LYS A 209 11.88 18.29 -7.43
N ALA A 210 12.02 17.08 -8.00
CA ALA A 210 11.01 16.50 -8.88
C ALA A 210 9.65 16.39 -8.18
N TYR A 211 9.64 15.93 -6.94
CA TYR A 211 8.43 15.83 -6.13
C TYR A 211 7.76 17.18 -5.87
N GLU A 212 8.56 18.21 -5.50
CA GLU A 212 8.02 19.56 -5.28
C GLU A 212 7.47 20.19 -6.58
N ILE A 213 8.10 19.92 -7.73
CA ILE A 213 7.57 20.34 -9.02
C ILE A 213 6.22 19.69 -9.26
N CYS A 214 6.09 18.34 -9.13
CA CYS A 214 4.82 17.66 -9.30
C CYS A 214 3.74 18.18 -8.36
N LYS A 215 4.08 18.42 -7.09
CA LYS A 215 3.16 18.92 -6.08
C LYS A 215 2.62 20.32 -6.40
N ASN A 216 3.44 21.17 -6.99
CA ASN A 216 3.12 22.57 -7.23
C ASN A 216 2.65 22.84 -8.68
N THR A 217 2.76 21.86 -9.57
CA THR A 217 2.31 21.98 -10.96
C THR A 217 0.88 21.51 -11.10
N THR A 218 0.03 22.37 -11.63
CA THR A 218 -1.37 22.02 -11.93
C THR A 218 -1.59 22.11 -13.43
N ILE A 219 -2.01 21.01 -14.03
CA ILE A 219 -2.35 20.97 -15.46
C ILE A 219 -3.86 21.23 -15.57
N TYR A 220 -4.22 22.40 -16.07
CA TYR A 220 -5.59 22.69 -16.45
C TYR A 220 -5.72 22.67 -17.97
N THR A 221 -6.48 21.73 -18.49
CA THR A 221 -7.02 21.82 -19.87
C THR A 221 -8.35 22.55 -19.84
N SER A 222 -8.37 23.84 -19.49
CA SER A 222 -9.54 24.65 -19.71
C SER A 222 -9.39 25.38 -21.04
N GLU A 223 -10.38 25.31 -21.90
CA GLU A 223 -10.41 26.12 -23.14
C GLU A 223 -10.03 27.56 -22.83
N GLY A 224 -8.95 28.04 -23.46
CA GLY A 224 -8.54 29.44 -23.41
C GLY A 224 -7.42 29.84 -22.42
N LYS A 225 -6.79 28.90 -21.71
CA LYS A 225 -5.54 29.20 -21.00
C LYS A 225 -4.37 28.55 -21.75
N GLU A 226 -3.48 29.39 -22.29
CA GLU A 226 -2.17 28.94 -22.74
C GLU A 226 -1.37 28.44 -21.53
N LEU A 227 -0.90 27.17 -21.62
CA LEU A 227 0.07 26.64 -20.67
C LEU A 227 1.36 27.49 -20.81
N GLN A 228 1.94 27.90 -19.70
CA GLN A 228 3.21 28.62 -19.74
C GLN A 228 4.30 27.66 -20.23
N ASP A 229 5.18 28.12 -21.10
CA ASP A 229 6.25 27.32 -21.77
C ASP A 229 7.13 26.48 -20.81
N GLY A 230 7.17 26.80 -19.52
CA GLY A 230 7.89 26.06 -18.50
C GLY A 230 7.18 24.78 -18.04
N ASP A 231 5.85 24.72 -18.13
CA ASP A 231 5.05 23.63 -17.55
C ASP A 231 4.94 22.42 -18.49
N ILE A 232 5.09 22.63 -19.80
CA ILE A 232 4.96 21.60 -20.85
C ILE A 232 6.21 20.72 -20.93
N ASN A 233 7.38 21.26 -20.64
CA ASN A 233 8.67 20.56 -20.80
C ASN A 233 8.89 19.31 -19.91
N TYR A 234 8.02 19.06 -18.94
CA TYR A 234 8.12 17.89 -18.07
C TYR A 234 7.17 16.75 -18.45
N LEU A 235 6.23 17.01 -19.37
CA LEU A 235 5.18 16.06 -19.75
C LEU A 235 5.38 15.45 -21.14
N GLU A 236 6.28 16.01 -21.95
CA GLU A 236 6.77 15.43 -23.21
C GLU A 236 7.95 14.48 -22.97
#